data_3080832b6fd28cfaa70ac45e30a4b353
#
_entry.id   3080832b6fd28cfaa70ac45e30a4b353
#
_cell.length_a   1.000
_cell.length_b   1.000
_cell.length_c   1.000
_cell.angle_alpha   90.00
_cell.angle_beta   90.00
_cell.angle_gamma   90.00
#
_symmetry.space_group_name_H-M   'P 1'
#
loop_
_entity.id
_entity.type
_entity.pdbx_description
1 polymer ?
#
loop_
_entity_poly.entity_id
_entity_poly.type
_entity_poly.pdbx_seq_one_letter_code
_entity_poly.pdbx_strand_id
1 'polypeptide(L)'
;MAACFLKKKGYKIVDRNFRKRYGEVDIIAEKNNTLVFVEVRSLTGDFMDPLESITPQKIERISKTAAAYLMEMDWNGDVRFDFIGIKGEGKDRVIEHFENFFGF
;
A
#
# COMPACT_ATOMS: atom_id res chain seq x y z
N MET A 1 11.40 -1.26 -5.26
CA MET A 1 11.73 -2.07 -4.09
C MET A 1 10.52 -2.75 -3.47
N ALA A 2 9.56 -2.01 -3.04
CA ALA A 2 8.33 -2.60 -2.50
C ALA A 2 7.61 -3.46 -3.55
N ALA A 3 7.58 -3.01 -4.80
CA ALA A 3 6.98 -3.77 -5.89
C ALA A 3 7.70 -5.11 -6.11
N CYS A 4 9.03 -5.13 -6.09
CA CYS A 4 9.79 -6.37 -6.21
C CYS A 4 9.51 -7.32 -5.05
N PHE A 5 9.42 -6.77 -3.84
CA PHE A 5 9.11 -7.54 -2.64
C PHE A 5 7.74 -8.22 -2.79
N LEU A 6 6.75 -7.49 -3.25
CA LEU A 6 5.40 -8.03 -3.47
C LEU A 6 5.38 -9.08 -4.57
N LYS A 7 6.11 -8.85 -5.67
CA LYS A 7 6.18 -9.84 -6.75
C LYS A 7 6.75 -11.16 -6.27
N LYS A 8 7.77 -11.11 -5.41
CA LYS A 8 8.35 -12.32 -4.84
C LYS A 8 7.38 -13.07 -3.95
N LYS A 9 6.41 -12.36 -3.37
CA LYS A 9 5.37 -12.99 -2.54
C LYS A 9 4.17 -13.47 -3.37
N GLY A 10 4.25 -13.36 -4.69
CA GLY A 10 3.19 -13.84 -5.57
C GLY A 10 2.15 -12.82 -5.99
N TYR A 11 2.40 -11.54 -5.68
CA TYR A 11 1.47 -10.48 -6.08
C TYR A 11 1.75 -10.04 -7.51
N LYS A 12 0.69 -9.72 -8.25
CA LYS A 12 0.80 -9.09 -9.55
C LYS A 12 0.66 -7.59 -9.33
N ILE A 13 1.60 -6.80 -9.81
CA ILE A 13 1.52 -5.34 -9.70
C ILE A 13 0.62 -4.84 -10.83
N VAL A 14 -0.52 -4.27 -10.45
CA VAL A 14 -1.52 -3.81 -11.40
C VAL A 14 -1.29 -2.35 -11.78
N ASP A 15 -0.92 -1.53 -10.83
CA ASP A 15 -0.68 -0.11 -11.07
C ASP A 15 0.26 0.45 -10.01
N ARG A 16 0.86 1.60 -10.28
CA ARG A 16 1.75 2.29 -9.36
C ARG A 16 1.40 3.78 -9.37
N ASN A 17 1.52 4.40 -8.18
CA ASN A 17 1.33 5.84 -8.05
C ASN A 17 0.01 6.32 -8.66
N PHE A 18 -1.06 5.59 -8.35
CA PHE A 18 -2.38 5.97 -8.80
C PHE A 18 -2.81 7.21 -8.04
N ARG A 19 -3.10 8.29 -8.77
CA ARG A 19 -3.27 9.59 -8.17
C ARG A 19 -4.59 10.22 -8.56
N LYS A 20 -5.23 10.83 -7.57
CA LYS A 20 -6.38 11.71 -7.77
C LYS A 20 -6.09 13.02 -7.05
N ARG A 21 -6.95 14.02 -7.25
CA ARG A 21 -6.76 15.32 -6.63
C ARG A 21 -6.69 15.23 -5.10
N TYR A 22 -7.39 14.29 -4.53
CA TYR A 22 -7.52 14.15 -3.08
C TYR A 22 -6.61 13.10 -2.45
N GLY A 23 -5.83 12.38 -3.22
CA GLY A 23 -4.92 11.39 -2.65
C GLY A 23 -4.18 10.54 -3.66
N GLU A 24 -3.32 9.66 -3.13
CA GLU A 24 -2.49 8.77 -3.94
C GLU A 24 -2.40 7.41 -3.28
N VAL A 25 -2.34 6.36 -4.09
CA VAL A 25 -2.01 5.00 -3.65
C VAL A 25 -0.70 4.60 -4.31
N ASP A 26 0.27 4.20 -3.52
CA ASP A 26 1.61 3.92 -4.04
C ASP A 26 1.67 2.71 -4.94
N ILE A 27 1.04 1.62 -4.53
CA ILE A 27 1.01 0.38 -5.32
C ILE A 27 -0.38 -0.22 -5.25
N ILE A 28 -0.86 -0.70 -6.39
CA ILE A 28 -2.08 -1.51 -6.46
C ILE A 28 -1.66 -2.87 -6.98
N ALA A 29 -1.95 -3.91 -6.22
CA ALA A 29 -1.55 -5.27 -6.55
C ALA A 29 -2.73 -6.22 -6.45
N GLU A 30 -2.58 -7.39 -7.05
CA GLU A 30 -3.62 -8.41 -7.04
C GLU A 30 -3.05 -9.77 -6.69
N LYS A 31 -3.76 -10.50 -5.84
CA LYS A 31 -3.41 -11.87 -5.49
C LYS A 31 -4.67 -12.60 -5.03
N ASN A 32 -4.93 -13.77 -5.59
CA ASN A 32 -6.06 -14.61 -5.20
C ASN A 32 -7.41 -13.87 -5.23
N ASN A 33 -7.66 -13.16 -6.32
CA ASN A 33 -8.89 -12.38 -6.52
C ASN A 33 -9.10 -11.29 -5.46
N THR A 34 -8.01 -10.84 -4.84
CA THR A 34 -8.02 -9.73 -3.88
C THR A 34 -7.22 -8.58 -4.47
N LEU A 35 -7.83 -7.42 -4.56
CA LEU A 35 -7.14 -6.21 -4.98
C LEU A 35 -6.60 -5.52 -3.73
N VAL A 36 -5.30 -5.27 -3.71
CA VAL A 36 -4.61 -4.76 -2.53
C VAL A 36 -4.06 -3.38 -2.81
N PHE A 37 -4.50 -2.41 -2.02
CA PHE A 37 -3.99 -1.04 -2.10
C PHE A 37 -2.91 -0.89 -1.05
N VAL A 38 -1.71 -0.55 -1.46
CA VAL A 38 -0.53 -0.55 -0.59
C VAL A 38 0.04 0.85 -0.43
N GLU A 39 0.21 1.25 0.83
CA GLU A 39 0.92 2.47 1.18
C GLU A 39 2.35 2.07 1.56
N VAL A 40 3.33 2.75 0.99
CA VAL A 40 4.75 2.45 1.23
C VAL A 40 5.40 3.63 1.93
N ARG A 41 6.12 3.35 3.03
CA ARG A 41 6.86 4.37 3.75
C ARG A 41 8.29 3.93 3.98
N SER A 42 9.24 4.82 3.67
CA SER A 42 10.63 4.64 4.04
C SER A 42 10.86 5.38 5.35
N LEU A 43 11.37 4.66 6.34
CA LEU A 43 11.62 5.23 7.65
C LEU A 43 13.12 5.36 7.82
N THR A 44 13.62 6.60 7.87
CA THR A 44 15.01 6.87 8.13
C THR A 44 15.12 7.38 9.56
N GLY A 45 16.11 6.92 10.28
CA GLY A 45 16.34 7.31 11.66
C GLY A 45 15.60 6.40 12.65
N ASP A 46 15.57 6.81 13.90
CA ASP A 46 15.35 5.90 14.96
C ASP A 46 13.94 5.43 15.16
N PHE A 47 13.04 5.77 14.44
CA PHE A 47 12.08 5.88 15.19
C PHE A 47 10.73 5.89 15.09
N MET A 48 10.16 5.88 13.96
CA MET A 48 8.73 5.80 13.96
C MET A 48 8.32 4.38 13.74
N ASP A 49 7.55 3.86 14.64
CA ASP A 49 6.70 2.72 14.34
C ASP A 49 5.98 3.07 13.03
N PRO A 50 6.02 2.23 12.00
CA PRO A 50 5.26 2.47 10.77
C PRO A 50 3.81 2.80 11.01
N LEU A 51 3.22 2.23 12.07
CA LEU A 51 1.82 2.48 12.44
C LEU A 51 1.59 3.93 12.84
N GLU A 52 2.58 4.60 13.39
CA GLU A 52 2.46 5.99 13.80
C GLU A 52 2.54 6.97 12.64
N SER A 53 3.02 6.51 11.49
CA SER A 53 3.18 7.37 10.32
C SER A 53 1.88 7.56 9.54
N ILE A 54 0.85 6.78 9.84
CA ILE A 54 -0.42 6.89 9.14
C ILE A 54 -1.45 7.60 10.02
N THR A 55 -1.96 8.73 9.54
CA THR A 55 -2.97 9.52 10.23
C THR A 55 -4.36 9.15 9.73
N PRO A 56 -5.42 9.42 10.50
CA PRO A 56 -6.79 9.23 10.03
C PRO A 56 -7.07 9.97 8.72
N GLN A 57 -6.46 11.14 8.54
CA GLN A 57 -6.63 11.90 7.30
C GLN A 57 -6.06 11.19 6.10
N LYS A 58 -4.89 10.55 6.27
CA LYS A 58 -4.29 9.77 5.19
C LYS A 58 -5.13 8.56 4.84
N ILE A 59 -5.65 7.89 5.85
CA ILE A 59 -6.54 6.75 5.65
C ILE A 59 -7.76 7.16 4.82
N GLU A 60 -8.36 8.29 5.15
CA GLU A 60 -9.50 8.81 4.42
C GLU A 60 -9.15 9.09 2.96
N ARG A 61 -8.01 9.74 2.72
CA ARG A 61 -7.57 10.05 1.36
C ARG A 61 -7.28 8.80 0.54
N ILE A 62 -6.62 7.82 1.15
CA ILE A 62 -6.32 6.55 0.49
C ILE A 62 -7.63 5.82 0.18
N SER A 63 -8.56 5.80 1.11
CA SER A 63 -9.84 5.13 0.93
C SER A 63 -10.64 5.75 -0.22
N LYS A 64 -10.66 7.07 -0.33
CA LYS A 64 -11.34 7.76 -1.43
C LYS A 64 -10.68 7.47 -2.77
N THR A 65 -9.36 7.45 -2.79
CA THR A 65 -8.58 7.18 -4.00
C THR A 65 -8.82 5.74 -4.46
N ALA A 66 -8.82 4.80 -3.51
CA ALA A 66 -9.09 3.40 -3.80
C ALA A 66 -10.51 3.20 -4.31
N ALA A 67 -11.48 3.88 -3.73
CA ALA A 67 -12.87 3.80 -4.18
C ALA A 67 -13.00 4.25 -5.64
N ALA A 68 -12.30 5.32 -6.01
CA ALA A 68 -12.29 5.80 -7.39
C ALA A 68 -11.71 4.76 -8.34
N TYR A 69 -10.62 4.10 -7.94
CA TYR A 69 -10.00 3.05 -8.75
C TYR A 69 -10.96 1.87 -8.94
N LEU A 70 -11.60 1.43 -7.87
CA LEU A 70 -12.53 0.30 -7.91
C LEU A 70 -13.69 0.59 -8.86
N MET A 71 -14.19 1.81 -8.86
CA MET A 71 -15.27 2.21 -9.76
C MET A 71 -14.80 2.23 -11.21
N GLU A 72 -13.62 2.79 -11.46
CA GLU A 72 -13.07 2.89 -12.81
C GLU A 72 -12.81 1.52 -13.42
N MET A 73 -12.41 0.56 -12.60
CA MET A 73 -12.05 -0.78 -13.05
C MET A 73 -13.19 -1.78 -12.95
N ASP A 74 -14.32 -1.39 -12.37
CA ASP A 74 -15.48 -2.26 -12.15
C ASP A 74 -15.07 -3.56 -11.45
N TRP A 75 -14.33 -3.41 -10.35
CA TRP A 75 -13.78 -4.57 -9.63
C TRP A 75 -14.86 -5.30 -8.84
N ASN A 76 -14.88 -6.63 -8.97
CA ASN A 76 -15.87 -7.47 -8.29
C ASN A 76 -15.29 -8.45 -7.26
N GLY A 77 -14.00 -8.43 -7.03
CA GLY A 77 -13.36 -9.31 -6.05
C GLY A 77 -13.23 -8.68 -4.68
N ASP A 78 -12.40 -9.28 -3.85
CA ASP A 78 -12.13 -8.74 -2.52
C ASP A 78 -11.18 -7.54 -2.59
N VAL A 79 -11.17 -6.75 -1.53
CA VAL A 79 -10.34 -5.56 -1.42
C VAL A 79 -9.63 -5.56 -0.07
N ARG A 80 -8.35 -5.18 -0.08
CA ARG A 80 -7.58 -5.14 1.14
C ARG A 80 -6.63 -3.94 1.11
N PHE A 81 -6.38 -3.33 2.28
CA PHE A 81 -5.41 -2.25 2.40
C PHE A 81 -4.22 -2.73 3.20
N ASP A 82 -3.05 -2.63 2.61
CA ASP A 82 -1.80 -3.07 3.23
C ASP A 82 -0.85 -1.89 3.40
N PHE A 83 0.09 -2.06 4.31
CA PHE A 83 1.14 -1.07 4.55
C PHE A 83 2.50 -1.78 4.43
N ILE A 84 3.45 -1.15 3.77
CA ILE A 84 4.82 -1.64 3.72
C ILE A 84 5.73 -0.58 4.32
N GLY A 85 6.46 -0.93 5.36
CA GLY A 85 7.46 -0.09 5.98
C GLY A 85 8.85 -0.56 5.58
N ILE A 86 9.72 0.36 5.20
CA ILE A 86 11.09 0.06 4.84
C ILE A 86 11.99 0.80 5.82
N LYS A 87 12.78 0.06 6.60
CA LYS A 87 13.69 0.63 7.58
C LYS A 87 15.13 0.35 7.16
N GLY A 88 16.01 1.29 7.45
CA GLY A 88 17.44 1.13 7.21
C GLY A 88 17.87 1.44 5.79
N GLU A 89 19.14 1.25 5.51
CA GLU A 89 19.72 1.57 4.22
C GLU A 89 20.56 0.40 3.69
N GLY A 90 20.67 0.32 2.38
CA GLY A 90 21.52 -0.66 1.72
C GLY A 90 21.22 -2.09 2.11
N LYS A 91 22.27 -2.83 2.51
CA LYS A 91 22.15 -4.25 2.83
C LYS A 91 21.42 -4.50 4.13
N ASP A 92 21.37 -3.51 5.01
CA ASP A 92 20.73 -3.66 6.32
C ASP A 92 19.26 -3.26 6.29
N ARG A 93 18.73 -3.10 5.09
CA ARG A 93 17.35 -2.68 4.94
C ARG A 93 16.39 -3.78 5.33
N VAL A 94 15.37 -3.42 6.09
CA VAL A 94 14.32 -4.35 6.53
C VAL A 94 13.00 -3.89 5.96
N ILE A 95 12.28 -4.79 5.32
CA ILE A 95 10.96 -4.53 4.77
C ILE A 95 9.94 -5.28 5.63
N GLU A 96 8.98 -4.54 6.15
CA GLU A 96 7.89 -5.13 6.93
C GLU A 96 6.58 -4.91 6.18
N HIS A 97 5.79 -5.98 6.05
CA HIS A 97 4.52 -5.93 5.34
C HIS A 97 3.38 -6.17 6.34
N PHE A 98 2.51 -5.21 6.46
CA PHE A 98 1.35 -5.29 7.37
C PHE A 98 0.11 -5.49 6.52
N GLU A 99 -0.37 -6.73 6.47
CA GLU A 99 -1.55 -7.04 5.68
C GLU A 99 -2.82 -6.60 6.41
N ASN A 100 -3.79 -6.16 5.64
CA ASN A 100 -5.08 -5.73 6.15
C ASN A 100 -4.93 -4.69 7.26
N PHE A 101 -4.10 -3.68 6.97
CA PHE A 101 -3.69 -2.69 7.94
C PHE A 101 -4.84 -1.81 8.44
N PHE A 102 -5.78 -1.50 7.57
CA PHE A 102 -6.99 -0.78 7.96
C PHE A 102 -8.16 -1.22 7.06
N GLY A 103 -9.38 -1.07 7.58
CA GLY A 103 -10.57 -1.47 6.85
C GLY A 103 -11.05 -0.43 5.86
N PHE A 104 -11.83 -0.89 4.90
CA PHE A 104 -12.37 -0.02 3.85
C PHE A 104 -13.77 0.44 4.21
#